data_4d8fa3e8c13155f690571064c0b7e96f
#
_entry.id   4d8fa3e8c13155f690571064c0b7e96f
#
_cell.length_a   1.000
_cell.length_b   1.000
_cell.length_c   1.000
_cell.angle_alpha   90.00
_cell.angle_beta   90.00
_cell.angle_gamma   90.00
#
_symmetry.space_group_name_H-M   'P 1'
#
loop_
_entity.id
_entity.type
_entity.pdbx_description
1 polymer ?
#
loop_
_entity_poly.entity_id
_entity_poly.type
_entity_poly.pdbx_seq_one_letter_code
_entity_poly.pdbx_strand_id
1 'polypeptide(L)'
;MRRLSTENENAKRVLLDSRRKVISALINAYPGGRDGCAALLGLDIKKFDNQAYGSAGHRPLEDHQLCMLEQIIGSTFLPDYICGMYGGVFVPMPEAESLDNLALYTLALRADVKEGQLDQLIAKALEDGEIDEGEIAEIIAAHREHVAACHAEVGAVITLHRKTRSAPREQTPPKGDV
;
A
#
# COMPACT_ATOMS: atom_id res chain seq x y z
N MET A 1 -28.14 -12.52 -1.82
CA MET A 1 -27.64 -11.30 -2.52
C MET A 1 -27.28 -10.27 -1.47
N ARG A 2 -26.03 -10.22 -1.02
CA ARG A 2 -25.50 -9.17 -0.14
C ARG A 2 -24.79 -8.16 -1.03
N ARG A 3 -25.32 -6.95 -1.15
CA ARG A 3 -24.63 -5.79 -1.71
C ARG A 3 -23.45 -5.48 -0.78
N LEU A 4 -22.24 -5.71 -1.27
CA LEU A 4 -21.03 -5.24 -0.63
C LEU A 4 -20.98 -3.73 -0.84
N SER A 5 -20.95 -3.03 0.24
CA SER A 5 -20.90 -1.56 0.31
C SER A 5 -19.51 -1.11 -0.14
N THR A 6 -19.39 -0.69 -1.40
CA THR A 6 -18.21 -0.06 -1.98
C THR A 6 -18.06 1.43 -1.66
N GLU A 7 -18.77 1.91 -0.63
CA GLU A 7 -18.87 3.35 -0.33
C GLU A 7 -17.89 3.86 0.72
N ASN A 8 -16.93 3.04 1.20
CA ASN A 8 -16.03 3.46 2.28
C ASN A 8 -14.54 3.54 1.90
N GLU A 9 -14.19 3.47 0.62
CA GLU A 9 -12.78 3.57 0.16
C GLU A 9 -12.32 5.01 -0.09
N ASN A 10 -13.20 5.99 -0.01
CA ASN A 10 -12.88 7.41 -0.20
C ASN A 10 -12.73 8.19 1.12
N ALA A 11 -12.48 7.50 2.23
CA ALA A 11 -12.00 8.17 3.44
C ALA A 11 -10.63 8.76 3.11
N LYS A 12 -10.63 10.09 2.87
CA LYS A 12 -9.49 10.99 2.84
C LYS A 12 -8.26 10.33 3.46
N ARG A 13 -7.35 9.85 2.62
CA ARG A 13 -6.08 9.22 3.05
C ARG A 13 -5.33 10.26 3.86
N VAL A 14 -5.59 10.31 5.15
CA VAL A 14 -4.88 11.20 6.07
C VAL A 14 -3.43 10.75 6.03
N LEU A 15 -2.58 11.57 5.42
CA LEU A 15 -1.14 11.32 5.42
C LEU A 15 -0.69 11.29 6.89
N LEU A 16 -0.34 10.11 7.38
CA LEU A 16 0.16 9.95 8.73
C LEU A 16 1.55 10.58 8.77
N ASP A 17 1.74 11.60 9.60
CA ASP A 17 2.96 12.42 9.66
C ASP A 17 4.00 11.90 10.67
N SER A 18 3.68 10.85 11.38
CA SER A 18 4.57 10.27 12.38
C SER A 18 4.34 8.76 12.57
N ARG A 19 5.43 8.06 12.89
CA ARG A 19 5.38 6.63 13.21
C ARG A 19 4.39 6.32 14.34
N ARG A 20 4.22 7.22 15.30
CA ARG A 20 3.25 7.07 16.38
C ARG A 20 1.81 7.07 15.86
N LYS A 21 1.49 7.93 14.90
CA LYS A 21 0.18 7.95 14.25
C LYS A 21 -0.06 6.70 13.42
N VAL A 22 0.98 6.17 12.73
CA VAL A 22 0.92 4.87 12.05
C VAL A 22 0.53 3.76 13.01
N ILE A 23 1.23 3.64 14.14
CA ILE A 23 0.94 2.61 15.15
C ILE A 23 -0.48 2.79 15.71
N SER A 24 -0.92 4.01 15.99
CA SER A 24 -2.27 4.27 16.47
C SER A 24 -3.33 3.89 15.43
N ALA A 25 -3.10 4.19 14.16
CA ALA A 25 -3.99 3.80 13.06
C ALA A 25 -4.09 2.27 12.92
N LEU A 26 -2.96 1.57 12.99
CA LEU A 26 -2.90 0.10 12.98
C LEU A 26 -3.70 -0.52 14.13
N ILE A 27 -3.50 -0.03 15.36
CA ILE A 27 -4.21 -0.52 16.55
C ILE A 27 -5.73 -0.31 16.40
N ASN A 28 -6.15 0.84 15.89
CA ASN A 28 -7.56 1.17 15.71
C ASN A 28 -8.22 0.34 14.61
N ALA A 29 -7.49 0.00 13.55
CA ALA A 29 -7.99 -0.79 12.43
C ALA A 29 -7.92 -2.31 12.70
N TYR A 30 -7.09 -2.76 13.64
CA TYR A 30 -6.87 -4.18 13.90
C TYR A 30 -8.05 -4.81 14.67
N PRO A 31 -8.54 -6.00 14.27
CA PRO A 31 -9.57 -6.72 14.99
C PRO A 31 -9.13 -7.04 16.43
N GLY A 32 -9.93 -6.63 17.41
CA GLY A 32 -9.57 -6.72 18.83
C GLY A 32 -8.63 -5.63 19.32
N GLY A 33 -8.31 -4.65 18.45
CA GLY A 33 -7.53 -3.47 18.82
C GLY A 33 -6.18 -3.82 19.44
N ARG A 34 -5.85 -3.14 20.53
CA ARG A 34 -4.58 -3.28 21.24
C ARG A 34 -4.28 -4.70 21.72
N ASP A 35 -5.30 -5.37 22.27
CA ASP A 35 -5.14 -6.74 22.79
C ASP A 35 -4.93 -7.74 21.65
N GLY A 36 -5.62 -7.56 20.53
CA GLY A 36 -5.43 -8.36 19.32
C GLY A 36 -4.03 -8.19 18.73
N CYS A 37 -3.54 -6.95 18.63
CA CYS A 37 -2.17 -6.68 18.18
C CYS A 37 -1.12 -7.34 19.08
N ALA A 38 -1.26 -7.21 20.40
CA ALA A 38 -0.35 -7.81 21.36
C ALA A 38 -0.32 -9.33 21.24
N ALA A 39 -1.50 -9.96 21.13
CA ALA A 39 -1.64 -11.40 20.95
C ALA A 39 -0.97 -11.91 19.66
N LEU A 40 -1.18 -11.23 18.52
CA LEU A 40 -0.53 -11.59 17.26
C LEU A 40 1.00 -11.57 17.39
N LEU A 41 1.53 -10.54 18.04
CA LEU A 41 2.98 -10.37 18.18
C LEU A 41 3.59 -11.22 19.31
N GLY A 42 2.78 -12.01 20.02
CA GLY A 42 3.24 -12.83 21.15
C GLY A 42 3.76 -12.01 22.33
N LEU A 43 3.24 -10.79 22.50
CA LEU A 43 3.63 -9.88 23.57
C LEU A 43 2.53 -9.81 24.63
N ASP A 44 2.94 -9.69 25.90
CA ASP A 44 2.00 -9.26 26.92
C ASP A 44 1.59 -7.81 26.68
N ILE A 45 0.38 -7.43 27.11
CA ILE A 45 -0.21 -6.14 26.83
C ILE A 45 0.65 -4.97 27.34
N LYS A 46 1.27 -5.11 28.49
CA LYS A 46 2.13 -4.07 29.08
C LYS A 46 3.39 -3.86 28.25
N LYS A 47 4.01 -4.96 27.78
CA LYS A 47 5.18 -4.91 26.91
C LYS A 47 4.83 -4.31 25.56
N PHE A 48 3.69 -4.72 24.98
CA PHE A 48 3.17 -4.13 23.74
C PHE A 48 2.97 -2.62 23.89
N ASP A 49 2.28 -2.15 24.92
CA ASP A 49 2.05 -0.73 25.17
C ASP A 49 3.36 0.06 25.29
N ASN A 50 4.32 -0.45 26.02
CA ASN A 50 5.61 0.20 26.19
C ASN A 50 6.35 0.36 24.84
N GLN A 51 6.26 -0.64 23.97
CA GLN A 51 6.87 -0.60 22.64
C GLN A 51 6.07 0.27 21.66
N ALA A 52 4.74 0.16 21.68
CA ALA A 52 3.85 0.91 20.78
C ALA A 52 3.88 2.43 21.05
N TYR A 53 3.91 2.81 22.32
CA TYR A 53 3.87 4.21 22.74
C TYR A 53 5.25 4.81 23.05
N GLY A 54 6.32 4.04 22.93
CA GLY A 54 7.69 4.53 23.08
C GLY A 54 8.01 4.92 24.53
N SER A 55 7.56 4.14 25.50
CA SER A 55 7.88 4.38 26.91
C SER A 55 9.40 4.29 27.15
N ALA A 56 9.93 5.16 28.03
CA ALA A 56 11.36 5.28 28.30
C ALA A 56 12.03 3.92 28.58
N GLY A 57 13.11 3.61 27.90
CA GLY A 57 13.89 2.38 28.06
C GLY A 57 13.36 1.16 27.33
N HIS A 58 12.24 1.25 26.63
CA HIS A 58 11.72 0.14 25.82
C HIS A 58 12.04 0.33 24.34
N ARG A 59 12.46 -0.77 23.68
CA ARG A 59 12.67 -0.78 22.24
C ARG A 59 11.31 -0.65 21.52
N PRO A 60 11.16 0.28 20.55
CA PRO A 60 9.93 0.42 19.79
C PRO A 60 9.56 -0.84 19.03
N LEU A 61 8.29 -0.98 18.62
CA LEU A 61 7.88 -1.98 17.65
C LEU A 61 8.71 -1.86 16.37
N GLU A 62 9.19 -2.98 15.87
CA GLU A 62 10.02 -3.04 14.65
C GLU A 62 9.14 -3.01 13.39
N ASP A 63 9.73 -2.64 12.25
CA ASP A 63 8.99 -2.53 10.99
C ASP A 63 8.38 -3.87 10.55
N HIS A 64 9.06 -4.99 10.77
CA HIS A 64 8.50 -6.30 10.46
C HIS A 64 7.27 -6.63 11.30
N GLN A 65 7.19 -6.18 12.56
CA GLN A 65 6.03 -6.37 13.42
C GLN A 65 4.84 -5.53 12.95
N LEU A 66 5.09 -4.29 12.51
CA LEU A 66 4.06 -3.44 11.91
C LEU A 66 3.57 -4.04 10.59
N CYS A 67 4.48 -4.54 9.74
CA CYS A 67 4.13 -5.22 8.50
C CYS A 67 3.24 -6.45 8.74
N MET A 68 3.51 -7.27 9.77
CA MET A 68 2.64 -8.40 10.13
C MET A 68 1.22 -7.96 10.49
N LEU A 69 1.09 -6.86 11.24
CA LEU A 69 -0.23 -6.29 11.57
C LEU A 69 -0.94 -5.78 10.31
N GLU A 70 -0.23 -5.09 9.43
CA GLU A 70 -0.76 -4.54 8.17
C GLU A 70 -1.25 -5.62 7.22
N GLN A 71 -0.53 -6.73 7.09
CA GLN A 71 -0.93 -7.85 6.23
C GLN A 71 -2.30 -8.43 6.62
N ILE A 72 -2.63 -8.44 7.90
CA ILE A 72 -3.93 -8.98 8.36
C ILE A 72 -5.07 -8.02 8.05
N ILE A 73 -4.85 -6.72 8.18
CA ILE A 73 -5.89 -5.71 7.95
C ILE A 73 -5.91 -5.16 6.52
N GLY A 74 -4.95 -5.58 5.68
CA GLY A 74 -4.85 -5.10 4.29
C GLY A 74 -4.51 -3.61 4.18
N SER A 75 -3.77 -3.03 5.15
CA SER A 75 -3.39 -1.61 5.15
C SER A 75 -1.97 -1.39 4.66
N THR A 76 -1.66 -0.13 4.33
CA THR A 76 -0.34 0.33 3.86
C THR A 76 0.14 1.57 4.63
N PHE A 77 -0.25 1.71 5.90
CA PHE A 77 0.04 2.92 6.69
C PHE A 77 1.53 3.19 6.86
N LEU A 78 2.32 2.14 7.15
CA LEU A 78 3.77 2.27 7.33
C LEU A 78 4.50 2.63 6.02
N PRO A 79 4.32 1.88 4.91
CA PRO A 79 4.97 2.23 3.65
C PRO A 79 4.48 3.57 3.09
N ASP A 80 3.20 3.93 3.23
CA ASP A 80 2.69 5.25 2.84
C ASP A 80 3.37 6.37 3.64
N TYR A 81 3.54 6.19 4.96
CA TYR A 81 4.26 7.12 5.82
C TYR A 81 5.72 7.28 5.41
N ILE A 82 6.42 6.16 5.18
CA ILE A 82 7.84 6.18 4.78
C ILE A 82 8.00 6.88 3.42
N CYS A 83 7.21 6.48 2.41
CA CYS A 83 7.25 7.11 1.10
C CYS A 83 6.89 8.61 1.16
N GLY A 84 5.91 8.98 1.99
CA GLY A 84 5.51 10.36 2.20
C GLY A 84 6.61 11.25 2.75
N MET A 85 7.48 10.73 3.65
CA MET A 85 8.64 11.47 4.16
C MET A 85 9.66 11.84 3.06
N TYR A 86 9.71 11.03 1.97
CA TYR A 86 10.58 11.26 0.82
C TYR A 86 9.86 11.94 -0.36
N GLY A 87 8.63 12.40 -0.16
CA GLY A 87 7.82 12.98 -1.24
C GLY A 87 7.35 11.98 -2.29
N GLY A 88 7.37 10.68 -1.97
CA GLY A 88 6.99 9.58 -2.84
C GLY A 88 5.61 9.00 -2.55
N VAL A 89 5.22 8.02 -3.35
CA VAL A 89 3.98 7.24 -3.22
C VAL A 89 4.33 5.76 -3.11
N PHE A 90 3.70 5.05 -2.18
CA PHE A 90 3.79 3.60 -2.13
C PHE A 90 2.72 2.98 -3.05
N VAL A 91 3.15 2.04 -3.88
CA VAL A 91 2.27 1.23 -4.74
C VAL A 91 2.59 -0.24 -4.51
N PRO A 92 1.65 -1.05 -4.01
CA PRO A 92 1.87 -2.48 -3.85
C PRO A 92 2.04 -3.14 -5.21
N MET A 93 2.98 -4.11 -5.29
CA MET A 93 3.12 -4.92 -6.50
C MET A 93 1.92 -5.89 -6.59
N PRO A 94 1.29 -6.00 -7.76
CA PRO A 94 0.19 -6.93 -7.96
C PRO A 94 0.70 -8.38 -7.89
N GLU A 95 -0.14 -9.28 -7.35
CA GLU A 95 0.18 -10.70 -7.28
C GLU A 95 -0.04 -11.36 -8.66
N ALA A 96 0.96 -12.13 -9.13
CA ALA A 96 0.95 -12.75 -10.45
C ALA A 96 -0.22 -13.74 -10.66
N GLU A 97 -0.64 -14.44 -9.59
CA GLU A 97 -1.68 -15.46 -9.64
C GLU A 97 -3.08 -14.92 -9.93
N SER A 98 -3.29 -13.63 -9.70
CA SER A 98 -4.58 -12.95 -9.91
C SER A 98 -4.66 -12.14 -11.20
N LEU A 99 -3.59 -12.11 -12.01
CA LEU A 99 -3.51 -11.27 -13.19
C LEU A 99 -3.83 -12.05 -14.47
N ASP A 100 -4.77 -11.53 -15.24
CA ASP A 100 -5.05 -11.94 -16.61
C ASP A 100 -5.15 -10.70 -17.54
N ASN A 101 -5.42 -10.90 -18.82
CA ASN A 101 -5.55 -9.81 -19.78
C ASN A 101 -6.72 -8.86 -19.46
N LEU A 102 -7.79 -9.35 -18.84
CA LEU A 102 -8.92 -8.54 -18.41
C LEU A 102 -8.53 -7.66 -17.22
N ALA A 103 -7.74 -8.23 -16.28
CA ALA A 103 -7.19 -7.49 -15.16
C ALA A 103 -6.27 -6.35 -15.63
N LEU A 104 -5.38 -6.60 -16.61
CA LEU A 104 -4.54 -5.57 -17.23
C LEU A 104 -5.37 -4.45 -17.86
N TYR A 105 -6.38 -4.81 -18.66
CA TYR A 105 -7.26 -3.82 -19.28
C TYR A 105 -8.00 -2.97 -18.24
N THR A 106 -8.45 -3.59 -17.15
CA THR A 106 -9.12 -2.87 -16.05
C THR A 106 -8.19 -1.89 -15.34
N LEU A 107 -6.90 -2.26 -15.16
CA LEU A 107 -5.90 -1.37 -14.57
C LEU A 107 -5.59 -0.18 -15.48
N ALA A 108 -5.47 -0.39 -16.80
CA ALA A 108 -5.30 0.68 -17.77
C ALA A 108 -6.48 1.68 -17.74
N LEU A 109 -7.73 1.18 -17.80
CA LEU A 109 -8.91 2.03 -17.67
C LEU A 109 -8.94 2.81 -16.34
N ARG A 110 -8.47 2.20 -15.25
CA ARG A 110 -8.38 2.88 -13.95
C ARG A 110 -7.36 4.02 -13.97
N ALA A 111 -6.23 3.85 -14.66
CA ALA A 111 -5.23 4.90 -14.83
C ALA A 111 -5.81 6.07 -15.63
N ASP A 112 -6.50 5.80 -16.75
CA ASP A 112 -7.16 6.83 -17.59
C ASP A 112 -8.24 7.61 -16.79
N VAL A 113 -9.03 6.91 -15.97
CA VAL A 113 -10.03 7.58 -15.12
C VAL A 113 -9.36 8.50 -14.10
N LYS A 114 -8.23 8.09 -13.51
CA LYS A 114 -7.50 8.91 -12.53
C LYS A 114 -6.83 10.12 -13.19
N GLU A 115 -6.31 9.96 -14.41
CA GLU A 115 -5.81 11.07 -15.22
C GLU A 115 -6.91 12.09 -15.48
N GLY A 116 -8.07 11.66 -15.99
CA GLY A 116 -9.19 12.56 -16.25
C GLY A 116 -9.71 13.27 -15.00
N GLN A 117 -9.69 12.64 -13.83
CA GLN A 117 -10.03 13.28 -12.56
C GLN A 117 -9.03 14.37 -12.18
N LEU A 118 -7.73 14.13 -12.36
CA LEU A 118 -6.67 15.11 -12.13
C LEU A 118 -6.83 16.31 -13.07
N ASP A 119 -7.04 16.07 -14.35
CA ASP A 119 -7.23 17.13 -15.36
C ASP A 119 -8.43 18.02 -15.05
N GLN A 120 -9.54 17.42 -14.59
CA GLN A 120 -10.72 18.19 -14.18
C GLN A 120 -10.44 19.07 -12.96
N LEU A 121 -9.68 18.57 -11.97
CA LEU A 121 -9.30 19.36 -10.80
C LEU A 121 -8.39 20.54 -11.18
N ILE A 122 -7.40 20.31 -12.03
CA ILE A 122 -6.50 21.36 -12.53
C ILE A 122 -7.30 22.40 -13.33
N ALA A 123 -8.17 21.95 -14.24
CA ALA A 123 -8.99 22.86 -15.04
C ALA A 123 -9.88 23.74 -14.15
N LYS A 124 -10.49 23.16 -13.12
CA LYS A 124 -11.31 23.88 -12.16
C LYS A 124 -10.49 24.90 -11.35
N ALA A 125 -9.33 24.51 -10.85
CA ALA A 125 -8.45 25.39 -10.07
C ALA A 125 -7.93 26.59 -10.90
N LEU A 126 -7.88 26.45 -12.22
CA LEU A 126 -7.45 27.53 -13.14
C LEU A 126 -8.59 28.47 -13.57
N GLU A 127 -9.84 28.28 -13.13
CA GLU A 127 -10.97 29.09 -13.57
C GLU A 127 -10.85 30.58 -13.16
N ASP A 128 -10.25 30.85 -12.01
CA ASP A 128 -10.01 32.23 -11.53
C ASP A 128 -8.59 32.75 -11.82
N GLY A 129 -7.70 31.87 -12.35
CA GLY A 129 -6.33 32.18 -12.75
C GLY A 129 -5.30 32.09 -11.64
N GLU A 130 -5.67 31.70 -10.43
CA GLU A 130 -4.78 31.50 -9.28
C GLU A 130 -5.07 30.13 -8.64
N ILE A 131 -4.06 29.46 -8.10
CA ILE A 131 -4.24 28.17 -7.40
C ILE A 131 -3.95 28.38 -5.93
N ASP A 132 -4.96 28.19 -5.07
CA ASP A 132 -4.83 28.33 -3.63
C ASP A 132 -4.22 27.09 -2.95
N GLU A 133 -3.86 27.20 -1.65
CA GLU A 133 -3.24 26.12 -0.87
C GLU A 133 -4.15 24.88 -0.73
N GLY A 134 -5.48 25.05 -0.73
CA GLY A 134 -6.44 23.97 -0.67
C GLY A 134 -6.48 23.20 -2.01
N GLU A 135 -6.50 23.91 -3.11
CA GLU A 135 -6.45 23.36 -4.47
C GLU A 135 -5.12 22.66 -4.75
N ILE A 136 -4.00 23.24 -4.31
CA ILE A 136 -2.69 22.57 -4.36
C ILE A 136 -2.75 21.21 -3.67
N ALA A 137 -3.33 21.15 -2.47
CA ALA A 137 -3.43 19.90 -1.72
C ALA A 137 -4.32 18.87 -2.44
N GLU A 138 -5.44 19.30 -3.03
CA GLU A 138 -6.35 18.43 -3.81
C GLU A 138 -5.68 17.91 -5.09
N ILE A 139 -5.02 18.78 -5.84
CA ILE A 139 -4.28 18.43 -7.07
C ILE A 139 -3.16 17.43 -6.76
N ILE A 140 -2.36 17.67 -5.69
CA ILE A 140 -1.29 16.76 -5.30
C ILE A 140 -1.86 15.40 -4.87
N ALA A 141 -2.98 15.37 -4.16
CA ALA A 141 -3.64 14.12 -3.78
C ALA A 141 -4.11 13.33 -5.00
N ALA A 142 -4.80 13.98 -5.94
CA ALA A 142 -5.26 13.36 -7.18
C ALA A 142 -4.09 12.89 -8.06
N HIS A 143 -3.02 13.68 -8.15
CA HIS A 143 -1.80 13.30 -8.88
C HIS A 143 -1.16 12.03 -8.30
N ARG A 144 -1.07 11.92 -6.97
CA ARG A 144 -0.57 10.70 -6.31
C ARG A 144 -1.42 9.48 -6.64
N GLU A 145 -2.75 9.63 -6.67
CA GLU A 145 -3.65 8.54 -7.04
C GLU A 145 -3.47 8.10 -8.51
N HIS A 146 -3.31 9.06 -9.43
CA HIS A 146 -3.01 8.78 -10.84
C HIS A 146 -1.67 8.05 -10.98
N VAL A 147 -0.59 8.54 -10.36
CA VAL A 147 0.72 7.87 -10.38
C VAL A 147 0.63 6.45 -9.80
N ALA A 148 -0.11 6.25 -8.71
CA ALA A 148 -0.32 4.92 -8.14
C ALA A 148 -1.04 3.98 -9.11
N ALA A 149 -2.06 4.47 -9.84
CA ALA A 149 -2.77 3.67 -10.83
C ALA A 149 -1.87 3.27 -12.01
N CYS A 150 -1.07 4.21 -12.56
CA CYS A 150 -0.07 3.93 -13.60
C CYS A 150 0.98 2.91 -13.15
N HIS A 151 1.49 3.02 -11.93
CA HIS A 151 2.46 2.05 -11.39
C HIS A 151 1.85 0.66 -11.24
N ALA A 152 0.57 0.57 -10.82
CA ALA A 152 -0.13 -0.71 -10.71
C ALA A 152 -0.27 -1.39 -12.08
N GLU A 153 -0.63 -0.63 -13.13
CA GLU A 153 -0.71 -1.12 -14.51
C GLU A 153 0.64 -1.64 -14.99
N VAL A 154 1.70 -0.82 -14.92
CA VAL A 154 3.05 -1.21 -15.34
C VAL A 154 3.57 -2.41 -14.54
N GLY A 155 3.35 -2.43 -13.23
CA GLY A 155 3.69 -3.55 -12.37
C GLY A 155 3.00 -4.84 -12.77
N ALA A 156 1.73 -4.76 -13.15
CA ALA A 156 0.95 -5.91 -13.62
C ALA A 156 1.49 -6.46 -14.96
N VAL A 157 1.81 -5.58 -15.92
CA VAL A 157 2.44 -5.97 -17.19
C VAL A 157 3.76 -6.71 -16.94
N ILE A 158 4.63 -6.15 -16.09
CA ILE A 158 5.91 -6.77 -15.74
C ILE A 158 5.70 -8.14 -15.10
N THR A 159 4.77 -8.23 -14.14
CA THR A 159 4.50 -9.46 -13.40
C THR A 159 3.97 -10.56 -14.31
N LEU A 160 3.03 -10.24 -15.20
CA LEU A 160 2.41 -11.20 -16.12
C LEU A 160 3.40 -11.70 -17.19
N HIS A 161 4.28 -10.82 -17.68
CA HIS A 161 5.19 -11.13 -18.80
C HIS A 161 6.63 -11.42 -18.38
N ARG A 162 6.91 -11.44 -17.08
CA ARG A 162 8.25 -11.76 -16.57
C ARG A 162 8.63 -13.20 -16.93
N LYS A 163 9.75 -13.39 -17.67
CA LYS A 163 10.30 -14.72 -17.94
C LYS A 163 10.65 -15.40 -16.63
N THR A 164 10.01 -16.51 -16.33
CA THR A 164 10.40 -17.39 -15.24
C THR A 164 11.78 -17.93 -15.57
N ARG A 165 12.76 -17.63 -14.75
CA ARG A 165 14.13 -18.19 -14.91
C ARG A 165 14.01 -19.68 -14.69
N SER A 166 14.05 -20.47 -15.77
CA SER A 166 14.07 -21.93 -15.69
C SER A 166 15.21 -22.33 -14.75
N ALA A 167 14.88 -23.12 -13.72
CA ALA A 167 15.90 -23.72 -12.86
C ALA A 167 16.95 -24.42 -13.75
N PRO A 168 18.25 -24.37 -13.40
CA PRO A 168 19.26 -25.09 -14.16
C PRO A 168 18.84 -26.56 -14.27
N ARG A 169 18.76 -27.07 -15.51
CA ARG A 169 18.53 -28.50 -15.74
C ARG A 169 19.63 -29.24 -14.98
N GLU A 170 19.25 -30.01 -14.00
CA GLU A 170 20.10 -30.98 -13.32
C GLU A 170 20.71 -31.89 -14.41
N GLN A 171 22.00 -31.76 -14.64
CA GLN A 171 22.72 -32.60 -15.60
C GLN A 171 22.74 -33.99 -14.99
N THR A 172 21.93 -34.89 -15.56
CA THR A 172 22.00 -36.32 -15.26
C THR A 172 23.42 -36.80 -15.58
N PRO A 173 24.16 -37.40 -14.64
CA PRO A 173 25.48 -37.92 -14.91
C PRO A 173 25.42 -39.02 -15.99
N PRO A 174 26.44 -39.12 -16.86
CA PRO A 174 26.43 -40.14 -17.89
C PRO A 174 26.43 -41.54 -17.25
N LYS A 175 25.51 -42.41 -17.72
CA LYS A 175 25.51 -43.82 -17.36
C LYS A 175 26.85 -44.40 -17.82
N GLY A 176 27.67 -44.82 -16.85
CA GLY A 176 28.88 -45.59 -17.14
C GLY A 176 28.50 -46.92 -17.76
N ASP A 177 29.01 -47.18 -18.94
CA ASP A 177 29.02 -48.50 -19.57
C ASP A 177 30.02 -49.38 -18.77
N VAL A 178 29.48 -50.51 -18.31
CA VAL A 178 30.24 -51.68 -17.80
C VAL A 178 30.21 -52.78 -18.84
#